data_15ab9a393fcc6a70b0a33cfae9dcbad9
#
_entry.id   15ab9a393fcc6a70b0a33cfae9dcbad9
#
_cell.length_a   1.000
_cell.length_b   1.000
_cell.length_c   1.000
_cell.angle_alpha   90.00
_cell.angle_beta   90.00
_cell.angle_gamma   90.00
#
_symmetry.space_group_name_H-M   'P 1'
#
loop_
_entity.id
_entity.type
_entity.pdbx_description
1 polymer ?
#
loop_
_entity_poly.entity_id
_entity_poly.type
_entity_poly.pdbx_seq_one_letter_code
_entity_poly.pdbx_strand_id
1 'polypeptide(L)'
;IKQTALFGEVTYSLTDRWSITGGARWFEYDRDQKDVYNIPLGLPINNDFEGGGINASQGKESDTVFKFATEYHIDDDRMVYLLYSEGFRLGGSNSERAAATGILPLTYQPDKLSNYEGGLKSQWLDHAVTLNVALFFMQWDHIQLNASGSAANNPFWLRGTFNGGKAEQKGVEMNGAWQVTPNFKFEASAFFADPEFSEETIYPDGGLAIPAGTVMPISPERKYWAAVEYMVPNFMNLDGNLWTRLSYSYQSEVWKSTGAIADWVDATTPEERAAARELLLPSYSTGTLQFGYTATSGWETSLVVRNLFDETGYNYISSSNYGNSPDIGWNDPRWKYVRSLQRPRTISLSFTRKW
;
A
#
# COMPACT_ATOMS: atom_id res chain seq x y z
N ILE A 1 9.04 21.94 7.47
CA ILE A 1 8.20 22.13 6.26
C ILE A 1 7.07 23.07 6.58
N LYS A 2 6.89 24.11 5.74
CA LYS A 2 5.72 24.99 5.76
C LYS A 2 4.97 24.78 4.45
N GLN A 3 3.65 24.65 4.51
CA GLN A 3 2.83 24.52 3.32
C GLN A 3 1.72 25.57 3.33
N THR A 4 1.52 26.20 2.19
CA THR A 4 0.35 27.05 1.91
C THR A 4 -0.41 26.39 0.77
N ALA A 5 -1.73 26.27 0.90
CA ALA A 5 -2.55 25.71 -0.16
C ALA A 5 -3.86 26.50 -0.30
N LEU A 6 -4.30 26.65 -1.55
CA LEU A 6 -5.62 27.14 -1.90
C LEU A 6 -6.33 26.07 -2.71
N PHE A 7 -7.55 25.73 -2.35
CA PHE A 7 -8.32 24.72 -3.05
C PHE A 7 -9.79 25.10 -3.13
N GLY A 8 -10.45 24.54 -4.12
CA GLY A 8 -11.88 24.67 -4.30
C GLY A 8 -12.42 23.59 -5.22
N GLU A 9 -13.67 23.24 -5.02
CA GLU A 9 -14.42 22.29 -5.83
C GLU A 9 -15.82 22.85 -6.07
N VAL A 10 -16.31 22.69 -7.29
CA VAL A 10 -17.65 23.11 -7.72
C VAL A 10 -18.32 21.95 -8.41
N THR A 11 -19.52 21.62 -7.94
CA THR A 11 -20.41 20.66 -8.61
C THR A 11 -21.57 21.43 -9.23
N TYR A 12 -21.84 21.16 -10.51
CA TYR A 12 -22.93 21.74 -11.25
C TYR A 12 -23.87 20.67 -11.79
N SER A 13 -25.14 20.75 -11.45
CA SER A 13 -26.16 19.85 -11.98
C SER A 13 -26.63 20.34 -13.35
N LEU A 14 -26.29 19.57 -14.39
CA LEU A 14 -26.74 19.83 -15.77
C LEU A 14 -28.23 19.52 -15.93
N THR A 15 -28.66 18.47 -15.23
CA THR A 15 -30.06 18.04 -15.13
C THR A 15 -30.28 17.45 -13.73
N ASP A 16 -31.50 17.04 -13.38
CA ASP A 16 -31.81 16.34 -12.12
C ASP A 16 -31.05 15.02 -11.97
N ARG A 17 -30.52 14.46 -13.07
CA ARG A 17 -29.83 13.17 -13.12
C ARG A 17 -28.35 13.25 -13.49
N TRP A 18 -27.89 14.40 -13.96
CA TRP A 18 -26.54 14.52 -14.45
C TRP A 18 -25.82 15.69 -13.82
N SER A 19 -24.71 15.39 -13.16
CA SER A 19 -23.84 16.39 -12.55
C SER A 19 -22.39 16.29 -13.08
N ILE A 20 -21.70 17.42 -13.05
CA ILE A 20 -20.28 17.53 -13.31
C ILE A 20 -19.61 18.23 -12.14
N THR A 21 -18.42 17.79 -11.80
CA THR A 21 -17.61 18.37 -10.72
C THR A 21 -16.24 18.73 -11.27
N GLY A 22 -15.79 19.95 -10.98
CA GLY A 22 -14.44 20.40 -11.24
C GLY A 22 -13.78 20.89 -9.96
N GLY A 23 -12.58 20.46 -9.70
CA GLY A 23 -11.81 20.87 -8.53
C GLY A 23 -10.34 21.10 -8.87
N ALA A 24 -9.71 22.01 -8.13
CA ALA A 24 -8.29 22.26 -8.20
C ALA A 24 -7.74 22.58 -6.82
N ARG A 25 -6.50 22.18 -6.60
CA ARG A 25 -5.72 22.54 -5.42
C ARG A 25 -4.36 23.01 -5.85
N TRP A 26 -4.10 24.31 -5.69
CA TRP A 26 -2.76 24.86 -5.75
C TRP A 26 -2.10 24.73 -4.38
N PHE A 27 -0.82 24.39 -4.36
CA PHE A 27 -0.04 24.37 -3.14
C PHE A 27 1.38 24.87 -3.42
N GLU A 28 1.96 25.43 -2.38
CA GLU A 28 3.37 25.79 -2.31
C GLU A 28 3.90 25.28 -0.97
N TYR A 29 5.04 24.63 -0.96
CA TYR A 29 5.72 24.26 0.25
C TYR A 29 7.17 24.71 0.24
N ASP A 30 7.61 25.13 1.43
CA ASP A 30 8.96 25.51 1.75
C ASP A 30 9.52 24.46 2.72
N ARG A 31 10.63 23.86 2.35
CA ARG A 31 11.27 22.81 3.11
C ARG A 31 12.64 23.29 3.56
N ASP A 32 12.85 23.25 4.87
CA ASP A 32 14.15 23.33 5.51
C ASP A 32 14.33 22.02 6.28
N GLN A 33 15.16 21.15 5.76
CA GLN A 33 15.43 19.84 6.34
C GLN A 33 16.86 19.78 6.83
N LYS A 34 17.03 19.37 8.08
CA LYS A 34 18.34 19.09 8.68
C LYS A 34 18.34 17.66 9.19
N ASP A 35 19.14 16.82 8.58
CA ASP A 35 19.34 15.45 9.05
C ASP A 35 20.67 15.39 9.82
N VAL A 36 20.60 14.97 11.08
CA VAL A 36 21.77 14.79 11.94
C VAL A 36 22.00 13.29 12.11
N TYR A 37 23.10 12.80 11.56
CA TYR A 37 23.50 11.41 11.76
C TYR A 37 24.47 11.32 12.94
N ASN A 38 23.99 10.84 14.09
CA ASN A 38 24.84 10.38 15.16
C ASN A 38 25.15 8.90 14.95
N ILE A 39 26.41 8.57 14.67
CA ILE A 39 26.88 7.18 14.69
C ILE A 39 27.36 6.86 16.11
N PRO A 40 26.60 6.12 16.94
CA PRO A 40 26.93 5.92 18.36
C PRO A 40 28.02 4.87 18.62
N LEU A 41 28.67 4.36 17.62
CA LEU A 41 29.68 3.33 17.77
C LEU A 41 31.07 3.98 17.64
N GLY A 42 31.88 3.97 18.70
CA GLY A 42 33.23 4.46 18.80
C GLY A 42 34.25 3.93 17.78
N LEU A 43 33.81 3.85 16.52
CA LEU A 43 34.70 3.69 15.39
C LEU A 43 35.50 4.99 15.21
N PRO A 44 36.80 4.96 14.92
CA PRO A 44 37.55 6.14 14.60
C PRO A 44 36.97 6.75 13.33
N ILE A 45 36.06 7.70 13.53
CA ILE A 45 35.52 8.53 12.47
C ILE A 45 36.72 9.42 12.10
N ASN A 46 37.20 9.29 10.88
CA ASN A 46 38.16 10.25 10.34
C ASN A 46 37.60 11.65 10.61
N ASN A 47 38.40 12.56 11.14
CA ASN A 47 38.00 13.90 11.59
C ASN A 47 37.41 14.79 10.48
N ASP A 48 37.33 14.35 9.25
CA ASP A 48 36.59 14.98 8.17
C ASP A 48 35.05 14.96 8.41
N PHE A 49 34.60 14.29 9.48
CA PHE A 49 33.27 14.35 10.04
C PHE A 49 33.08 15.40 11.16
N GLU A 50 34.01 16.32 11.29
CA GLU A 50 33.92 17.46 12.24
C GLU A 50 32.74 18.39 11.98
N GLY A 51 31.80 18.06 11.25
CA GLY A 51 30.56 18.78 11.13
C GLY A 51 29.36 17.92 11.43
N GLY A 52 29.50 16.80 12.19
CA GLY A 52 28.41 15.87 12.43
C GLY A 52 27.44 15.95 11.28
N GLY A 53 27.49 15.05 10.30
CA GLY A 53 26.80 15.17 9.01
C GLY A 53 25.43 15.83 9.05
N ILE A 54 25.42 17.15 9.02
CA ILE A 54 24.18 17.95 8.93
C ILE A 54 23.90 18.07 7.45
N ASN A 55 23.00 17.21 6.96
CA ASN A 55 22.44 17.44 5.64
C ASN A 55 21.40 18.54 5.79
N ALA A 56 21.69 19.70 5.29
CA ALA A 56 20.73 20.77 5.17
C ALA A 56 20.25 20.84 3.73
N SER A 57 18.95 20.69 3.51
CA SER A 57 18.35 20.96 2.21
C SER A 57 17.25 21.96 2.34
N GLN A 58 17.29 22.96 1.49
CA GLN A 58 16.21 23.93 1.33
C GLN A 58 15.61 23.76 -0.04
N GLY A 59 14.31 23.74 -0.13
CA GLY A 59 13.59 23.64 -1.41
C GLY A 59 12.24 24.32 -1.29
N LYS A 60 11.90 25.07 -2.32
CA LYS A 60 10.57 25.67 -2.49
C LYS A 60 9.97 25.10 -3.75
N GLU A 61 8.83 24.47 -3.62
CA GLU A 61 8.15 23.82 -4.74
C GLU A 61 6.66 24.19 -4.71
N SER A 62 6.07 24.36 -5.88
CA SER A 62 4.64 24.63 -6.03
C SER A 62 4.10 23.84 -7.22
N ASP A 63 2.87 23.37 -7.12
CA ASP A 63 2.17 22.72 -8.21
C ASP A 63 0.66 22.86 -8.01
N THR A 64 -0.09 22.43 -9.02
CA THR A 64 -1.55 22.37 -8.98
C THR A 64 -2.02 20.98 -9.37
N VAL A 65 -2.87 20.40 -8.56
CA VAL A 65 -3.53 19.12 -8.84
C VAL A 65 -5.01 19.35 -9.12
N PHE A 66 -5.54 18.55 -10.05
CA PHE A 66 -6.89 18.68 -10.55
C PHE A 66 -7.75 17.46 -10.23
N LYS A 67 -9.05 17.70 -10.15
CA LYS A 67 -10.09 16.68 -10.08
C LYS A 67 -11.22 17.04 -11.04
N PHE A 68 -11.65 16.08 -11.85
CA PHE A 68 -12.82 16.18 -12.68
C PHE A 68 -13.67 14.93 -12.51
N ALA A 69 -14.96 15.11 -12.30
CA ALA A 69 -15.88 13.99 -12.18
C ALA A 69 -17.18 14.30 -12.93
N THR A 70 -17.85 13.27 -13.38
CA THR A 70 -19.21 13.34 -13.86
C THR A 70 -19.98 12.13 -13.37
N GLU A 71 -21.20 12.36 -12.94
CA GLU A 71 -22.11 11.35 -12.40
C GLU A 71 -23.44 11.42 -13.12
N TYR A 72 -23.93 10.25 -13.53
CA TYR A 72 -25.23 10.13 -14.17
C TYR A 72 -26.08 9.09 -13.44
N HIS A 73 -27.20 9.55 -12.86
CA HIS A 73 -28.21 8.71 -12.22
C HIS A 73 -29.11 8.10 -13.29
N ILE A 74 -28.97 6.80 -13.52
CA ILE A 74 -29.84 6.05 -14.43
C ILE A 74 -31.25 6.08 -13.87
N ASP A 75 -31.36 5.86 -12.57
CA ASP A 75 -32.55 5.97 -11.74
C ASP A 75 -32.13 6.27 -10.27
N ASP A 76 -33.07 6.16 -9.32
CA ASP A 76 -32.80 6.46 -7.91
C ASP A 76 -31.84 5.47 -7.25
N ASP A 77 -31.69 4.27 -7.82
CA ASP A 77 -30.91 3.17 -7.26
C ASP A 77 -29.59 2.92 -8.01
N ARG A 78 -29.41 3.49 -9.20
CA ARG A 78 -28.26 3.19 -10.07
C ARG A 78 -27.64 4.45 -10.62
N MET A 79 -26.31 4.53 -10.44
CA MET A 79 -25.50 5.65 -10.90
C MET A 79 -24.24 5.12 -11.58
N VAL A 80 -23.87 5.72 -12.69
CA VAL A 80 -22.54 5.57 -13.32
C VAL A 80 -21.75 6.85 -13.16
N TYR A 81 -20.45 6.73 -13.09
CA TYR A 81 -19.55 7.87 -12.96
C TYR A 81 -18.26 7.70 -13.74
N LEU A 82 -17.65 8.82 -14.06
CA LEU A 82 -16.26 8.91 -14.50
C LEU A 82 -15.54 9.90 -13.59
N LEU A 83 -14.30 9.57 -13.22
CA LEU A 83 -13.44 10.37 -12.37
C LEU A 83 -12.05 10.45 -12.97
N TYR A 84 -11.52 11.66 -13.04
CA TYR A 84 -10.10 11.95 -13.17
C TYR A 84 -9.63 12.67 -11.92
N SER A 85 -8.53 12.23 -11.34
CA SER A 85 -7.95 12.91 -10.19
C SER A 85 -6.43 12.77 -10.19
N GLU A 86 -5.77 13.79 -9.67
CA GLU A 86 -4.32 13.83 -9.55
C GLU A 86 -3.90 13.80 -8.08
N GLY A 87 -2.81 13.10 -7.80
CA GLY A 87 -2.10 13.09 -6.53
C GLY A 87 -0.61 13.31 -6.74
N PHE A 88 0.11 13.64 -5.67
CA PHE A 88 1.56 13.85 -5.73
C PHE A 88 2.23 13.45 -4.42
N ARG A 89 3.53 13.14 -4.50
CA ARG A 89 4.42 13.13 -3.35
C ARG A 89 5.44 14.25 -3.50
N LEU A 90 5.82 14.84 -2.37
CA LEU A 90 6.80 15.91 -2.33
C LEU A 90 8.18 15.39 -2.77
N GLY A 91 8.93 16.20 -3.50
CA GLY A 91 10.33 15.99 -3.74
C GLY A 91 11.17 16.08 -2.45
N GLY A 92 12.43 15.78 -2.55
CA GLY A 92 13.29 15.72 -1.39
C GLY A 92 14.76 15.92 -1.71
N SER A 93 15.58 15.68 -0.68
CA SER A 93 17.03 15.64 -0.82
C SER A 93 17.60 14.37 -0.19
N ASN A 94 18.61 13.87 -0.80
CA ASN A 94 19.46 12.83 -0.24
C ASN A 94 20.56 13.45 0.62
N SER A 95 21.25 12.62 1.39
CA SER A 95 22.40 13.11 2.14
C SER A 95 23.51 13.57 1.17
N GLU A 96 24.19 14.65 1.53
CA GLU A 96 25.36 15.13 0.76
C GLU A 96 26.41 14.03 0.55
N ARG A 97 26.56 13.18 1.56
CA ARG A 97 27.45 12.02 1.48
C ARG A 97 26.98 11.00 0.44
N ALA A 98 25.67 10.72 0.38
CA ALA A 98 25.12 9.83 -0.63
C ALA A 98 25.27 10.44 -2.03
N ALA A 99 25.06 11.75 -2.16
CA ALA A 99 25.24 12.48 -3.41
C ALA A 99 26.70 12.56 -3.83
N ALA A 100 27.64 12.72 -2.88
CA ALA A 100 29.08 12.78 -3.15
C ALA A 100 29.65 11.47 -3.73
N THR A 101 28.95 10.34 -3.57
CA THR A 101 29.32 9.08 -4.24
C THR A 101 29.06 9.10 -5.75
N GLY A 102 28.31 10.07 -6.25
CA GLY A 102 27.85 10.13 -7.64
C GLY A 102 26.75 9.11 -7.99
N ILE A 103 26.32 8.30 -7.01
CA ILE A 103 25.32 7.24 -7.20
C ILE A 103 23.89 7.78 -7.06
N LEU A 104 23.69 8.78 -6.21
CA LEU A 104 22.38 9.36 -5.94
C LEU A 104 22.37 10.85 -6.24
N PRO A 105 21.28 11.38 -6.80
CA PRO A 105 21.13 12.82 -6.96
C PRO A 105 21.06 13.50 -5.59
N LEU A 106 21.58 14.74 -5.48
CA LEU A 106 21.43 15.51 -4.23
C LEU A 106 19.97 15.78 -3.93
N THR A 107 19.18 16.07 -4.95
CA THR A 107 17.73 16.32 -4.85
C THR A 107 16.95 15.41 -5.79
N TYR A 108 15.75 15.05 -5.38
CA TYR A 108 14.80 14.33 -6.22
C TYR A 108 13.49 15.13 -6.32
N GLN A 109 12.86 15.04 -7.48
CA GLN A 109 11.68 15.80 -7.84
C GLN A 109 10.40 15.21 -7.20
N PRO A 110 9.33 16.00 -7.08
CA PRO A 110 7.99 15.47 -6.84
C PRO A 110 7.63 14.43 -7.89
N ASP A 111 6.85 13.44 -7.50
CA ASP A 111 6.20 12.55 -8.43
C ASP A 111 4.69 12.82 -8.48
N LYS A 112 4.06 12.43 -9.57
CA LYS A 112 2.65 12.69 -9.83
C LYS A 112 1.92 11.41 -10.21
N LEU A 113 0.78 11.19 -9.57
CA LEU A 113 -0.14 10.11 -9.88
C LEU A 113 -1.39 10.69 -10.54
N SER A 114 -1.74 10.19 -11.71
CA SER A 114 -3.00 10.46 -12.39
C SER A 114 -3.88 9.22 -12.31
N ASN A 115 -5.10 9.38 -11.81
CA ASN A 115 -6.10 8.32 -11.73
C ASN A 115 -7.26 8.59 -12.68
N TYR A 116 -7.57 7.62 -13.50
CA TYR A 116 -8.74 7.57 -14.37
C TYR A 116 -9.61 6.42 -13.90
N GLU A 117 -10.86 6.69 -13.54
CA GLU A 117 -11.78 5.71 -12.99
C GLU A 117 -13.16 5.85 -13.61
N GLY A 118 -13.77 4.73 -13.91
CA GLY A 118 -15.17 4.67 -14.32
C GLY A 118 -15.87 3.57 -13.58
N GLY A 119 -17.08 3.84 -13.09
CA GLY A 119 -17.75 2.87 -12.24
C GLY A 119 -19.26 2.93 -12.26
N LEU A 120 -19.80 1.89 -11.65
CA LEU A 120 -21.24 1.72 -11.39
C LEU A 120 -21.45 1.57 -9.89
N LYS A 121 -22.36 2.34 -9.31
CA LYS A 121 -22.92 2.10 -7.98
C LYS A 121 -24.37 1.75 -8.12
N SER A 122 -24.81 0.65 -7.50
CA SER A 122 -26.16 0.16 -7.74
C SER A 122 -26.76 -0.57 -6.55
N GLN A 123 -28.07 -0.42 -6.41
CA GLN A 123 -28.92 -1.17 -5.48
C GLN A 123 -29.98 -1.92 -6.27
N TRP A 124 -30.36 -3.11 -5.80
CA TRP A 124 -31.26 -4.03 -6.48
C TRP A 124 -32.15 -4.73 -5.46
N LEU A 125 -33.28 -5.30 -5.91
CA LEU A 125 -34.17 -6.11 -5.09
C LEU A 125 -34.68 -5.34 -3.85
N ASP A 126 -35.24 -4.16 -4.05
CA ASP A 126 -35.67 -3.26 -2.98
C ASP A 126 -34.56 -2.98 -1.95
N HIS A 127 -33.36 -2.63 -2.46
CA HIS A 127 -32.14 -2.34 -1.71
C HIS A 127 -31.53 -3.55 -0.95
N ALA A 128 -32.08 -4.77 -1.16
CA ALA A 128 -31.50 -5.97 -0.54
C ALA A 128 -30.12 -6.32 -1.07
N VAL A 129 -29.79 -5.91 -2.30
CA VAL A 129 -28.48 -6.11 -2.92
C VAL A 129 -27.84 -4.77 -3.25
N THR A 130 -26.61 -4.57 -2.80
CA THR A 130 -25.73 -3.47 -3.24
C THR A 130 -24.60 -4.06 -4.06
N LEU A 131 -24.31 -3.50 -5.23
CA LEU A 131 -23.16 -3.86 -6.06
C LEU A 131 -22.51 -2.60 -6.60
N ASN A 132 -21.22 -2.46 -6.32
CA ASN A 132 -20.38 -1.40 -6.88
C ASN A 132 -19.22 -2.03 -7.65
N VAL A 133 -18.95 -1.47 -8.82
CA VAL A 133 -17.84 -1.89 -9.69
C VAL A 133 -17.12 -0.64 -10.17
N ALA A 134 -15.80 -0.65 -10.07
CA ALA A 134 -14.93 0.39 -10.60
C ALA A 134 -13.87 -0.24 -11.50
N LEU A 135 -13.65 0.35 -12.66
CA LEU A 135 -12.51 0.12 -13.54
C LEU A 135 -11.59 1.31 -13.38
N PHE A 136 -10.31 1.07 -13.17
CA PHE A 136 -9.35 2.13 -12.98
C PHE A 136 -8.09 1.94 -13.81
N PHE A 137 -7.47 3.07 -14.14
CA PHE A 137 -6.16 3.17 -14.71
C PHE A 137 -5.40 4.29 -13.99
N MET A 138 -4.31 3.93 -13.33
CA MET A 138 -3.42 4.86 -12.65
C MET A 138 -2.10 4.94 -13.39
N GLN A 139 -1.62 6.15 -13.60
CA GLN A 139 -0.31 6.43 -14.17
C GLN A 139 0.52 7.23 -13.17
N TRP A 140 1.73 6.77 -12.89
CA TRP A 140 2.64 7.37 -11.95
C TRP A 140 3.89 7.86 -12.68
N ASP A 141 4.02 9.16 -12.80
CA ASP A 141 5.12 9.82 -13.48
C ASP A 141 6.26 10.16 -12.51
N HIS A 142 7.51 9.97 -12.94
CA HIS A 142 8.72 10.26 -12.17
C HIS A 142 8.73 9.57 -10.80
N ILE A 143 8.29 8.31 -10.75
CA ILE A 143 8.13 7.54 -9.51
C ILE A 143 9.37 7.64 -8.62
N GLN A 144 9.19 8.01 -7.34
CA GLN A 144 10.27 8.05 -6.38
C GLN A 144 10.61 6.63 -5.92
N LEU A 145 11.82 6.20 -6.21
CA LEU A 145 12.35 4.89 -5.87
C LEU A 145 13.50 5.02 -4.88
N ASN A 146 13.65 4.02 -4.01
CA ASN A 146 14.80 3.92 -3.13
C ASN A 146 15.92 3.13 -3.79
N ALA A 147 17.12 3.68 -3.78
CA ALA A 147 18.32 2.99 -4.17
C ALA A 147 19.29 2.90 -3.00
N SER A 148 20.00 1.78 -2.94
CA SER A 148 21.23 1.62 -2.16
C SER A 148 22.33 1.29 -3.15
N GLY A 149 23.41 2.04 -3.17
CA GLY A 149 24.53 1.76 -4.06
C GLY A 149 25.10 0.35 -3.83
N SER A 150 25.74 -0.20 -4.86
CA SER A 150 26.42 -1.48 -4.74
C SER A 150 27.56 -1.40 -3.71
N ALA A 151 27.88 -2.51 -3.06
CA ALA A 151 28.94 -2.57 -2.06
C ALA A 151 30.30 -2.08 -2.57
N ALA A 152 30.56 -2.21 -3.87
CA ALA A 152 31.82 -1.78 -4.49
C ALA A 152 31.96 -0.25 -4.56
N ASN A 153 30.85 0.46 -4.79
CA ASN A 153 30.84 1.92 -4.96
C ASN A 153 30.25 2.66 -3.75
N ASN A 154 29.63 1.93 -2.83
CA ASN A 154 29.00 2.47 -1.64
C ASN A 154 29.41 1.69 -0.38
N PRO A 155 30.67 1.86 0.09
CA PRO A 155 31.20 1.11 1.24
C PRO A 155 30.45 1.39 2.55
N PHE A 156 29.55 2.40 2.56
CA PHE A 156 28.82 2.80 3.75
C PHE A 156 27.33 2.43 3.69
N TRP A 157 26.90 1.65 2.69
CA TRP A 157 25.50 1.25 2.54
C TRP A 157 24.52 2.43 2.54
N LEU A 158 24.94 3.52 1.94
CA LEU A 158 24.10 4.72 1.86
C LEU A 158 22.85 4.44 1.03
N ARG A 159 21.74 4.89 1.55
CA ARG A 159 20.43 4.79 0.90
C ARG A 159 19.97 6.18 0.53
N GLY A 160 19.19 6.26 -0.52
CA GLY A 160 18.56 7.50 -0.92
C GLY A 160 17.45 7.26 -1.92
N THR A 161 16.86 8.36 -2.38
CA THR A 161 15.73 8.37 -3.30
C THR A 161 16.16 8.99 -4.63
N PHE A 162 15.65 8.46 -5.72
CA PHE A 162 15.78 9.04 -7.05
C PHE A 162 14.44 8.94 -7.78
N ASN A 163 14.28 9.70 -8.85
CA ASN A 163 13.11 9.60 -9.71
C ASN A 163 13.39 8.56 -10.78
N GLY A 164 12.54 7.56 -10.84
CA GLY A 164 12.51 6.57 -11.91
C GLY A 164 11.70 7.05 -13.12
N GLY A 165 11.39 6.12 -14.01
CA GLY A 165 10.50 6.34 -15.15
C GLY A 165 9.03 6.41 -14.72
N LYS A 166 8.19 5.72 -15.47
CA LYS A 166 6.75 5.63 -15.23
C LYS A 166 6.36 4.26 -14.71
N ALA A 167 5.33 4.26 -13.89
CA ALA A 167 4.64 3.04 -13.50
C ALA A 167 3.14 3.20 -13.75
N GLU A 168 2.49 2.09 -14.06
CA GLU A 168 1.07 2.05 -14.36
C GLU A 168 0.40 0.93 -13.57
N GLN A 169 -0.87 1.13 -13.28
CA GLN A 169 -1.71 0.09 -12.70
C GLN A 169 -3.09 0.19 -13.29
N LYS A 170 -3.54 -0.84 -13.96
CA LYS A 170 -4.91 -0.98 -14.46
C LYS A 170 -5.61 -2.10 -13.72
N GLY A 171 -6.90 -1.96 -13.49
CA GLY A 171 -7.59 -2.98 -12.74
C GLY A 171 -9.08 -2.78 -12.61
N VAL A 172 -9.66 -3.69 -11.84
CA VAL A 172 -11.07 -3.67 -11.46
C VAL A 172 -11.22 -3.93 -9.97
N GLU A 173 -12.06 -3.14 -9.35
CA GLU A 173 -12.50 -3.32 -7.98
C GLU A 173 -14.01 -3.55 -7.96
N MET A 174 -14.44 -4.55 -7.20
CA MET A 174 -15.84 -4.87 -7.00
C MET A 174 -16.12 -5.04 -5.52
N ASN A 175 -17.23 -4.52 -5.06
CA ASN A 175 -17.73 -4.79 -3.72
C ASN A 175 -19.26 -4.92 -3.74
N GLY A 176 -19.76 -5.78 -2.90
CA GLY A 176 -21.20 -6.00 -2.81
C GLY A 176 -21.63 -6.53 -1.46
N ALA A 177 -22.90 -6.31 -1.17
CA ALA A 177 -23.58 -6.83 -0.01
C ALA A 177 -24.97 -7.33 -0.43
N TRP A 178 -25.39 -8.44 0.15
CA TRP A 178 -26.71 -9.02 -0.07
C TRP A 178 -27.37 -9.39 1.26
N GLN A 179 -28.46 -8.71 1.59
CA GLN A 179 -29.35 -9.09 2.67
C GLN A 179 -30.29 -10.19 2.18
N VAL A 180 -29.83 -11.45 2.26
CA VAL A 180 -30.53 -12.63 1.71
C VAL A 180 -31.85 -12.86 2.42
N THR A 181 -31.86 -12.69 3.74
CA THR A 181 -33.03 -12.68 4.60
C THR A 181 -32.85 -11.62 5.67
N PRO A 182 -33.89 -11.26 6.46
CA PRO A 182 -33.70 -10.31 7.58
C PRO A 182 -32.59 -10.70 8.56
N ASN A 183 -32.24 -12.00 8.60
CA ASN A 183 -31.28 -12.54 9.54
C ASN A 183 -29.97 -13.05 8.91
N PHE A 184 -29.87 -13.06 7.56
CA PHE A 184 -28.69 -13.57 6.88
C PHE A 184 -28.17 -12.56 5.86
N LYS A 185 -26.92 -12.16 6.02
CA LYS A 185 -26.20 -11.22 5.16
C LYS A 185 -24.96 -11.86 4.57
N PHE A 186 -24.74 -11.62 3.30
CA PHE A 186 -23.49 -11.93 2.59
C PHE A 186 -22.82 -10.64 2.13
N GLU A 187 -21.50 -10.57 2.24
CA GLU A 187 -20.69 -9.46 1.74
C GLU A 187 -19.47 -10.02 1.01
N ALA A 188 -19.05 -9.36 -0.06
CA ALA A 188 -17.85 -9.74 -0.78
C ALA A 188 -17.18 -8.53 -1.42
N SER A 189 -15.86 -8.58 -1.54
CA SER A 189 -15.09 -7.69 -2.39
C SER A 189 -14.01 -8.46 -3.16
N ALA A 190 -13.69 -7.96 -4.35
CA ALA A 190 -12.63 -8.49 -5.19
C ALA A 190 -11.86 -7.33 -5.82
N PHE A 191 -10.55 -7.45 -5.85
CA PHE A 191 -9.63 -6.53 -6.47
C PHE A 191 -8.71 -7.31 -7.39
N PHE A 192 -8.60 -6.86 -8.63
CA PHE A 192 -7.69 -7.36 -9.65
C PHE A 192 -6.94 -6.17 -10.22
N ALA A 193 -5.64 -6.26 -10.28
CA ALA A 193 -4.80 -5.21 -10.84
C ALA A 193 -3.58 -5.81 -11.54
N ASP A 194 -3.06 -5.02 -12.46
CA ASP A 194 -1.83 -5.30 -13.20
C ASP A 194 -0.89 -4.10 -12.98
N PRO A 195 -0.10 -4.13 -11.88
CA PRO A 195 0.83 -3.07 -11.54
C PRO A 195 2.19 -3.30 -12.21
N GLU A 196 2.64 -2.39 -13.07
CA GLU A 196 3.90 -2.54 -13.81
C GLU A 196 4.65 -1.21 -13.97
N PHE A 197 5.95 -1.30 -14.19
CA PHE A 197 6.73 -0.20 -14.72
C PHE A 197 6.46 -0.11 -16.22
N SER A 198 5.87 1.00 -16.69
CA SER A 198 5.57 1.18 -18.12
C SER A 198 6.73 1.74 -18.93
N GLU A 199 7.76 2.25 -18.26
CA GLU A 199 9.01 2.69 -18.87
C GLU A 199 10.21 2.06 -18.16
N GLU A 200 11.28 1.82 -18.92
CA GLU A 200 12.55 1.40 -18.35
C GLU A 200 13.06 2.44 -17.34
N THR A 201 13.49 1.97 -16.19
CA THR A 201 14.09 2.82 -15.15
C THR A 201 15.52 2.38 -14.90
N ILE A 202 16.46 3.26 -15.17
CA ILE A 202 17.90 3.01 -14.92
C ILE A 202 18.26 3.62 -13.57
N TYR A 203 18.88 2.83 -12.70
CA TYR A 203 19.41 3.33 -11.44
C TYR A 203 20.55 4.30 -11.68
N PRO A 204 20.72 5.33 -10.86
CA PRO A 204 21.69 6.40 -11.11
C PRO A 204 23.15 5.94 -11.22
N ASP A 205 23.50 4.78 -10.64
CA ASP A 205 24.82 4.15 -10.76
C ASP A 205 25.02 3.39 -12.08
N GLY A 206 23.98 3.30 -12.91
CA GLY A 206 23.99 2.54 -14.16
C GLY A 206 24.06 1.02 -13.98
N GLY A 207 24.03 0.53 -12.72
CA GLY A 207 24.25 -0.88 -12.41
C GLY A 207 23.00 -1.75 -12.50
N LEU A 208 21.82 -1.17 -12.41
CA LEU A 208 20.54 -1.88 -12.47
C LEU A 208 19.58 -1.12 -13.38
N ALA A 209 18.97 -1.82 -14.31
CA ALA A 209 17.84 -1.34 -15.07
C ALA A 209 16.59 -2.16 -14.69
N ILE A 210 15.46 -1.46 -14.51
CA ILE A 210 14.16 -2.08 -14.37
C ILE A 210 13.51 -1.98 -15.75
N PRO A 211 13.37 -3.09 -16.48
CA PRO A 211 12.75 -3.07 -17.78
C PRO A 211 11.27 -2.66 -17.71
N ALA A 212 10.77 -2.05 -18.78
CA ALA A 212 9.34 -1.88 -18.96
C ALA A 212 8.62 -3.25 -18.92
N GLY A 213 7.41 -3.30 -18.34
CA GLY A 213 6.66 -4.53 -18.10
C GLY A 213 7.06 -5.27 -16.81
N THR A 214 8.01 -4.76 -16.04
CA THR A 214 8.35 -5.33 -14.73
C THR A 214 7.26 -5.03 -13.71
N VAL A 215 6.79 -6.06 -13.01
CA VAL A 215 5.75 -5.92 -11.98
C VAL A 215 6.22 -4.99 -10.86
N MET A 216 5.35 -4.12 -10.38
CA MET A 216 5.67 -3.26 -9.23
C MET A 216 5.75 -4.08 -7.93
N PRO A 217 6.79 -3.89 -7.10
CA PRO A 217 6.90 -4.58 -5.83
C PRO A 217 5.84 -4.10 -4.83
N ILE A 218 5.52 -4.95 -3.85
CA ILE A 218 4.58 -4.67 -2.75
C ILE A 218 3.15 -4.36 -3.24
N SER A 219 2.87 -4.62 -4.51
CA SER A 219 1.56 -4.41 -5.13
C SER A 219 0.94 -5.75 -5.50
N PRO A 220 -0.02 -6.27 -4.71
CA PRO A 220 -0.66 -7.53 -5.04
C PRO A 220 -1.60 -7.38 -6.23
N GLU A 221 -1.54 -8.35 -7.15
CA GLU A 221 -2.40 -8.39 -8.31
C GLU A 221 -3.85 -8.77 -7.96
N ARG A 222 -4.04 -9.52 -6.88
CA ARG A 222 -5.35 -10.05 -6.50
C ARG A 222 -5.57 -9.98 -5.00
N LYS A 223 -6.73 -9.45 -4.61
CA LYS A 223 -7.23 -9.51 -3.24
C LYS A 223 -8.70 -9.92 -3.26
N TYR A 224 -9.09 -10.77 -2.34
CA TYR A 224 -10.47 -11.18 -2.15
C TYR A 224 -10.84 -11.07 -0.68
N TRP A 225 -12.05 -10.70 -0.43
CA TRP A 225 -12.64 -10.76 0.89
C TRP A 225 -14.10 -11.16 0.76
N ALA A 226 -14.57 -12.02 1.67
CA ALA A 226 -15.97 -12.39 1.78
C ALA A 226 -16.34 -12.58 3.23
N ALA A 227 -17.60 -12.30 3.57
CA ALA A 227 -18.16 -12.56 4.88
C ALA A 227 -19.62 -13.01 4.79
N VAL A 228 -19.98 -13.86 5.72
CA VAL A 228 -21.36 -14.23 6.00
C VAL A 228 -21.69 -13.89 7.44
N GLU A 229 -22.88 -13.34 7.65
CA GLU A 229 -23.39 -13.02 8.97
C GLU A 229 -24.78 -13.62 9.14
N TYR A 230 -24.99 -14.26 10.27
CA TYR A 230 -26.29 -14.82 10.63
C TYR A 230 -26.68 -14.40 12.04
N MET A 231 -27.91 -13.94 12.19
CA MET A 231 -28.47 -13.48 13.46
C MET A 231 -29.67 -14.34 13.82
N VAL A 232 -29.75 -14.72 15.09
CA VAL A 232 -30.89 -15.42 15.69
C VAL A 232 -31.53 -14.49 16.72
N PRO A 233 -32.68 -13.85 16.35
CA PRO A 233 -33.38 -13.00 17.30
C PRO A 233 -33.96 -13.81 18.46
N ASN A 234 -34.01 -13.20 19.64
CA ASN A 234 -34.62 -13.80 20.86
C ASN A 234 -34.11 -15.21 21.16
N PHE A 235 -32.81 -15.45 20.95
CA PHE A 235 -32.18 -16.76 21.11
C PHE A 235 -32.51 -17.37 22.50
N MET A 236 -33.06 -18.56 22.52
CA MET A 236 -33.51 -19.29 23.73
C MET A 236 -34.44 -18.50 24.65
N ASN A 237 -35.30 -17.62 24.12
CA ASN A 237 -36.16 -16.70 24.85
C ASN A 237 -35.38 -15.70 25.75
N LEU A 238 -34.10 -15.50 25.48
CA LEU A 238 -33.30 -14.42 26.08
C LEU A 238 -33.68 -13.11 25.41
N ASP A 239 -33.64 -12.04 26.17
CA ASP A 239 -33.92 -10.69 25.68
C ASP A 239 -32.70 -10.12 24.94
N GLY A 240 -32.53 -10.54 23.67
CA GLY A 240 -31.40 -10.14 22.85
C GLY A 240 -31.20 -11.05 21.63
N ASN A 241 -30.16 -10.74 20.86
CA ASN A 241 -29.85 -11.42 19.61
C ASN A 241 -28.50 -12.15 19.71
N LEU A 242 -28.49 -13.42 19.31
CA LEU A 242 -27.25 -14.14 19.04
C LEU A 242 -26.85 -13.88 17.58
N TRP A 243 -25.58 -13.59 17.33
CA TRP A 243 -25.07 -13.41 15.98
C TRP A 243 -23.75 -14.16 15.78
N THR A 244 -23.51 -14.56 14.56
CA THR A 244 -22.24 -15.14 14.13
C THR A 244 -21.80 -14.51 12.82
N ARG A 245 -20.50 -14.27 12.67
CA ARG A 245 -19.89 -13.76 11.46
C ARG A 245 -18.64 -14.57 11.14
N LEU A 246 -18.59 -15.13 9.94
CA LEU A 246 -17.40 -15.74 9.38
C LEU A 246 -16.91 -14.86 8.23
N SER A 247 -15.66 -14.48 8.27
CA SER A 247 -15.01 -13.77 7.17
C SER A 247 -13.74 -14.47 6.71
N TYR A 248 -13.45 -14.33 5.43
CA TYR A 248 -12.27 -14.84 4.76
C TYR A 248 -11.63 -13.72 3.95
N SER A 249 -10.30 -13.63 3.96
CA SER A 249 -9.53 -12.75 3.11
C SER A 249 -8.35 -13.49 2.48
N TYR A 250 -8.03 -13.12 1.27
CA TYR A 250 -6.91 -13.64 0.47
C TYR A 250 -6.15 -12.49 -0.16
N GLN A 251 -4.83 -12.62 -0.24
CA GLN A 251 -3.95 -11.74 -1.00
C GLN A 251 -2.97 -12.60 -1.80
N SER A 252 -2.76 -12.24 -3.08
CA SER A 252 -1.74 -12.87 -3.92
C SER A 252 -0.33 -12.56 -3.43
N GLU A 253 0.63 -13.31 -3.91
CA GLU A 253 2.05 -13.07 -3.66
C GLU A 253 2.49 -11.70 -4.18
N VAL A 254 3.54 -11.15 -3.57
CA VAL A 254 4.14 -9.88 -3.99
C VAL A 254 5.66 -9.93 -3.87
N TRP A 255 6.37 -9.32 -4.81
CA TRP A 255 7.79 -9.10 -4.70
C TRP A 255 8.11 -8.04 -3.63
N LYS A 256 9.16 -8.28 -2.87
CA LYS A 256 9.62 -7.34 -1.84
C LYS A 256 10.13 -6.02 -2.42
N SER A 257 10.87 -6.10 -3.52
CA SER A 257 11.56 -4.94 -4.11
C SER A 257 11.88 -5.20 -5.58
N THR A 258 12.18 -4.14 -6.30
CA THR A 258 12.67 -4.20 -7.68
C THR A 258 13.97 -4.99 -7.81
N GLY A 259 14.89 -4.88 -6.84
CA GLY A 259 16.12 -5.68 -6.82
C GLY A 259 15.84 -7.18 -6.73
N ALA A 260 14.85 -7.59 -5.94
CA ALA A 260 14.45 -9.00 -5.85
C ALA A 260 13.89 -9.54 -7.18
N ILE A 261 13.20 -8.69 -7.95
CA ILE A 261 12.70 -9.03 -9.28
C ILE A 261 13.86 -9.15 -10.26
N ALA A 262 14.81 -8.21 -10.23
CA ALA A 262 16.01 -8.26 -11.06
C ALA A 262 16.81 -9.54 -10.78
N ASP A 263 17.05 -9.87 -9.52
CA ASP A 263 17.72 -11.12 -9.12
C ASP A 263 17.03 -12.36 -9.68
N TRP A 264 15.69 -12.34 -9.76
CA TRP A 264 14.91 -13.43 -10.35
C TRP A 264 15.05 -13.51 -11.87
N VAL A 265 14.99 -12.35 -12.55
CA VAL A 265 15.07 -12.27 -14.01
C VAL A 265 16.46 -12.67 -14.50
N ASP A 266 17.52 -12.22 -13.80
CA ASP A 266 18.91 -12.47 -14.17
C ASP A 266 19.41 -13.84 -13.72
N ALA A 267 18.64 -14.56 -12.88
CA ALA A 267 19.02 -15.89 -12.38
C ALA A 267 19.15 -16.92 -13.51
N THR A 268 20.34 -17.46 -13.66
CA THR A 268 20.69 -18.46 -14.69
C THR A 268 20.68 -19.89 -14.16
N THR A 269 20.87 -20.04 -12.84
CA THR A 269 20.89 -21.34 -12.16
C THR A 269 19.67 -21.58 -11.28
N PRO A 270 19.31 -22.85 -10.99
CA PRO A 270 18.23 -23.16 -10.06
C PRO A 270 18.47 -22.59 -8.65
N GLU A 271 19.72 -22.54 -8.20
CA GLU A 271 20.13 -22.03 -6.90
C GLU A 271 19.91 -20.52 -6.81
N GLU A 272 20.28 -19.74 -7.84
CA GLU A 272 20.03 -18.29 -7.93
C GLU A 272 18.53 -18.00 -7.93
N ARG A 273 17.75 -18.74 -8.69
CA ARG A 273 16.28 -18.62 -8.70
C ARG A 273 15.67 -18.93 -7.34
N ALA A 274 16.15 -19.97 -6.65
CA ALA A 274 15.66 -20.29 -5.32
C ALA A 274 15.98 -19.16 -4.33
N ALA A 275 17.18 -18.57 -4.39
CA ALA A 275 17.59 -17.46 -3.55
C ALA A 275 16.76 -16.18 -3.80
N ALA A 276 16.51 -15.82 -5.06
CA ALA A 276 15.67 -14.70 -5.42
C ALA A 276 14.22 -14.90 -4.94
N ARG A 277 13.70 -16.12 -5.06
CA ARG A 277 12.36 -16.47 -4.61
C ARG A 277 12.15 -16.36 -3.10
N GLU A 278 13.21 -16.43 -2.30
CA GLU A 278 13.12 -16.17 -0.86
C GLU A 278 12.69 -14.72 -0.52
N LEU A 279 12.79 -13.79 -1.49
CA LEU A 279 12.35 -12.40 -1.38
C LEU A 279 10.93 -12.17 -1.91
N LEU A 280 10.26 -13.23 -2.36
CA LEU A 280 8.85 -13.22 -2.70
C LEU A 280 8.05 -13.44 -1.40
N LEU A 281 7.18 -12.51 -1.09
CA LEU A 281 6.16 -12.66 -0.06
C LEU A 281 5.06 -13.57 -0.62
N PRO A 282 4.90 -14.80 -0.12
CA PRO A 282 3.91 -15.72 -0.67
C PRO A 282 2.49 -15.21 -0.46
N SER A 283 1.58 -15.69 -1.29
CA SER A 283 0.15 -15.49 -1.06
C SER A 283 -0.26 -16.06 0.29
N TYR A 284 -1.24 -15.46 0.93
CA TYR A 284 -1.80 -15.95 2.18
C TYR A 284 -3.29 -15.67 2.28
N SER A 285 -3.93 -16.43 3.16
CA SER A 285 -5.33 -16.24 3.50
C SER A 285 -5.53 -16.17 5.01
N THR A 286 -6.53 -15.43 5.45
CA THR A 286 -6.92 -15.38 6.86
C THR A 286 -8.42 -15.54 7.00
N GLY A 287 -8.84 -16.29 8.03
CA GLY A 287 -10.22 -16.40 8.44
C GLY A 287 -10.45 -15.74 9.80
N THR A 288 -11.60 -15.12 9.99
CA THR A 288 -12.04 -14.64 11.30
C THR A 288 -13.44 -15.17 11.58
N LEU A 289 -13.60 -15.84 12.71
CA LEU A 289 -14.88 -16.31 13.20
C LEU A 289 -15.25 -15.52 14.45
N GLN A 290 -16.46 -14.99 14.46
CA GLN A 290 -17.00 -14.20 15.56
C GLN A 290 -18.34 -14.77 15.97
N PHE A 291 -18.55 -14.86 17.29
CA PHE A 291 -19.83 -15.13 17.90
C PHE A 291 -20.13 -14.03 18.89
N GLY A 292 -21.34 -13.55 18.94
CA GLY A 292 -21.70 -12.54 19.89
C GLY A 292 -23.16 -12.64 20.31
N TYR A 293 -23.43 -12.14 21.50
CA TYR A 293 -24.76 -11.93 22.00
C TYR A 293 -24.93 -10.47 22.40
N THR A 294 -25.97 -9.85 21.89
CA THR A 294 -26.33 -8.45 22.19
C THR A 294 -27.66 -8.42 22.88
N ALA A 295 -27.68 -8.11 24.16
CA ALA A 295 -28.90 -7.98 24.96
C ALA A 295 -29.58 -6.62 24.74
N THR A 296 -30.89 -6.55 24.79
CA THR A 296 -31.65 -5.29 24.72
C THR A 296 -31.35 -4.36 25.89
N SER A 297 -30.89 -4.92 27.01
CA SER A 297 -30.42 -4.18 28.20
C SER A 297 -29.05 -3.46 28.00
N GLY A 298 -28.47 -3.51 26.79
CA GLY A 298 -27.23 -2.82 26.44
C GLY A 298 -25.95 -3.62 26.72
N TRP A 299 -26.04 -4.88 27.17
CA TRP A 299 -24.89 -5.75 27.29
C TRP A 299 -24.55 -6.41 25.95
N GLU A 300 -23.27 -6.47 25.64
CA GLU A 300 -22.74 -7.18 24.49
C GLU A 300 -21.57 -8.07 24.92
N THR A 301 -21.61 -9.32 24.50
CA THR A 301 -20.53 -10.28 24.72
C THR A 301 -20.12 -10.84 23.38
N SER A 302 -18.82 -10.91 23.09
CA SER A 302 -18.35 -11.52 21.85
C SER A 302 -17.07 -12.34 22.04
N LEU A 303 -17.04 -13.48 21.33
CA LEU A 303 -15.86 -14.33 21.16
C LEU A 303 -15.37 -14.16 19.73
N VAL A 304 -14.09 -13.81 19.57
CA VAL A 304 -13.47 -13.59 18.27
C VAL A 304 -12.25 -14.48 18.13
N VAL A 305 -12.25 -15.32 17.09
CA VAL A 305 -11.11 -16.13 16.67
C VAL A 305 -10.54 -15.53 15.40
N ARG A 306 -9.38 -14.88 15.49
CA ARG A 306 -8.65 -14.33 14.32
C ARG A 306 -7.61 -15.33 13.85
N ASN A 307 -7.29 -15.28 12.56
CA ASN A 307 -6.42 -16.24 11.90
C ASN A 307 -6.89 -17.68 12.19
N LEU A 308 -8.16 -17.94 11.81
CA LEU A 308 -8.86 -19.21 12.09
C LEU A 308 -8.08 -20.44 11.60
N PHE A 309 -7.35 -20.30 10.49
CA PHE A 309 -6.57 -21.37 9.86
C PHE A 309 -5.16 -21.51 10.45
N ASP A 310 -4.75 -20.59 11.33
CA ASP A 310 -3.41 -20.49 11.89
C ASP A 310 -2.31 -20.43 10.82
N GLU A 311 -2.63 -19.77 9.71
CA GLU A 311 -1.71 -19.64 8.60
C GLU A 311 -0.58 -18.67 8.93
N THR A 312 0.63 -19.03 8.56
CA THR A 312 1.80 -18.18 8.73
C THR A 312 1.98 -17.32 7.49
N GLY A 313 1.47 -16.10 7.54
CA GLY A 313 1.70 -15.09 6.50
C GLY A 313 2.88 -14.17 6.84
N TYR A 314 3.50 -13.61 5.82
CA TYR A 314 4.57 -12.64 5.97
C TYR A 314 4.09 -11.26 5.50
N ASN A 315 4.18 -10.26 6.38
CA ASN A 315 3.85 -8.88 6.03
C ASN A 315 5.06 -8.14 5.42
N TYR A 316 6.26 -8.61 5.73
CA TYR A 316 7.50 -7.98 5.31
C TYR A 316 8.67 -8.96 5.36
N ILE A 317 9.56 -8.85 4.39
CA ILE A 317 10.87 -9.54 4.40
C ILE A 317 11.94 -8.46 4.21
N SER A 318 12.96 -8.46 5.06
CA SER A 318 14.15 -7.65 4.88
C SER A 318 15.36 -8.57 4.67
N SER A 319 16.15 -8.30 3.63
CA SER A 319 17.50 -8.85 3.58
C SER A 319 18.29 -8.20 4.70
N SER A 320 18.81 -9.01 5.62
CA SER A 320 19.74 -8.52 6.63
C SER A 320 21.13 -8.51 6.02
N ASN A 321 21.73 -7.34 5.90
CA ASN A 321 23.13 -7.23 5.50
C ASN A 321 24.09 -7.78 6.57
N TYR A 322 23.59 -8.07 7.77
CA TYR A 322 24.38 -8.64 8.86
C TYR A 322 24.83 -10.08 8.61
N GLY A 323 24.15 -10.83 7.74
CA GLY A 323 24.49 -12.23 7.43
C GLY A 323 25.66 -12.42 6.46
N ASN A 324 26.07 -11.38 5.73
CA ASN A 324 27.07 -11.45 4.66
C ASN A 324 28.22 -10.47 4.83
N SER A 325 28.57 -10.05 6.04
CA SER A 325 29.76 -9.24 6.26
C SER A 325 30.94 -10.15 6.64
N PRO A 326 31.82 -10.49 5.69
CA PRO A 326 33.03 -11.27 5.98
C PRO A 326 33.95 -10.56 6.98
N ASP A 327 33.87 -9.23 7.05
CA ASP A 327 34.72 -8.40 7.89
C ASP A 327 34.43 -8.47 9.39
N ILE A 328 33.23 -8.92 9.78
CA ILE A 328 32.84 -9.09 11.19
C ILE A 328 32.60 -10.56 11.57
N GLY A 329 32.97 -11.50 10.69
CA GLY A 329 32.89 -12.94 10.96
C GLY A 329 31.46 -13.50 11.15
N TRP A 330 30.45 -12.75 10.76
CA TRP A 330 29.04 -13.14 10.91
C TRP A 330 28.53 -13.74 9.59
N ASN A 331 28.86 -14.99 9.35
CA ASN A 331 28.34 -15.80 8.23
C ASN A 331 27.25 -16.77 8.72
N ASP A 332 26.33 -16.31 9.57
CA ASP A 332 25.25 -17.15 10.04
C ASP A 332 24.04 -17.04 9.07
N PRO A 333 23.74 -18.09 8.30
CA PRO A 333 22.62 -18.07 7.35
C PRO A 333 21.27 -17.83 8.00
N ARG A 334 21.13 -17.98 9.34
CA ARG A 334 19.92 -17.69 10.09
C ARG A 334 19.57 -16.22 10.11
N TRP A 335 20.52 -15.31 9.88
CA TRP A 335 20.34 -13.86 9.87
C TRP A 335 20.21 -13.27 8.46
N LYS A 336 20.17 -14.13 7.43
CA LYS A 336 20.07 -13.67 6.03
C LYS A 336 18.81 -12.84 5.77
N TYR A 337 17.69 -13.21 6.42
CA TYR A 337 16.42 -12.53 6.26
C TYR A 337 15.72 -12.29 7.59
N VAL A 338 15.21 -11.06 7.77
CA VAL A 338 14.28 -10.72 8.84
C VAL A 338 12.87 -10.72 8.28
N ARG A 339 11.99 -11.51 8.84
CA ARG A 339 10.59 -11.64 8.42
C ARG A 339 9.67 -11.12 9.50
N SER A 340 8.75 -10.22 9.12
CA SER A 340 7.63 -9.83 9.98
C SER A 340 6.45 -10.76 9.70
N LEU A 341 6.04 -11.50 10.71
CA LEU A 341 4.94 -12.46 10.62
C LEU A 341 3.59 -11.76 10.86
N GLN A 342 2.57 -12.31 10.25
CA GLN A 342 1.20 -12.05 10.70
C GLN A 342 0.99 -12.58 12.12
N ARG A 343 0.02 -12.01 12.82
CA ARG A 343 -0.35 -12.52 14.14
C ARG A 343 -0.81 -13.98 14.00
N PRO A 344 -0.33 -14.87 14.88
CA PRO A 344 -0.84 -16.23 14.94
C PRO A 344 -2.31 -16.24 15.33
N ARG A 345 -2.94 -17.39 15.35
CA ARG A 345 -4.32 -17.50 15.84
C ARG A 345 -4.47 -16.88 17.21
N THR A 346 -5.45 -15.97 17.31
CA THR A 346 -5.77 -15.33 18.59
C THR A 346 -7.25 -15.51 18.90
N ILE A 347 -7.52 -15.80 20.18
CA ILE A 347 -8.89 -15.91 20.69
C ILE A 347 -9.07 -14.78 21.69
N SER A 348 -10.13 -13.99 21.52
CA SER A 348 -10.45 -12.85 22.37
C SER A 348 -11.90 -12.94 22.82
N LEU A 349 -12.12 -12.73 24.10
CA LEU A 349 -13.45 -12.58 24.70
C LEU A 349 -13.61 -11.13 25.14
N SER A 350 -14.73 -10.51 24.76
CA SER A 350 -15.04 -9.14 25.19
C SER A 350 -16.42 -9.04 25.79
N PHE A 351 -16.54 -8.14 26.77
CA PHE A 351 -17.79 -7.74 27.39
C PHE A 351 -17.88 -6.23 27.32
N THR A 352 -18.98 -5.75 26.76
CA THR A 352 -19.23 -4.31 26.61
C THR A 352 -20.59 -3.97 27.15
N ARG A 353 -20.72 -2.82 27.79
CA ARG A 353 -22.01 -2.25 28.18
C ARG A 353 -22.18 -0.89 27.56
N LYS A 354 -23.28 -0.70 26.84
CA LYS A 354 -23.73 0.61 26.33
C LYS A 354 -24.69 1.20 27.35
N TRP A 355 -24.44 2.42 27.78
CA TRP A 355 -25.25 3.16 28.77
C TRP A 355 -26.29 4.01 28.07
#